data_42e3905be33e2e81e7940bcc9dfa1622
#
_entry.id   42e3905be33e2e81e7940bcc9dfa1622
#
_cell.length_a   1.000
_cell.length_b   1.000
_cell.length_c   1.000
_cell.angle_alpha   90.00
_cell.angle_beta   90.00
_cell.angle_gamma   90.00
#
_symmetry.space_group_name_H-M   'P 1'
#
loop_
_entity.id
_entity.type
_entity.pdbx_description
1 polymer ?
#
loop_
_entity_poly.entity_id
_entity_poly.type
_entity_poly.pdbx_seq_one_letter_code
_entity_poly.pdbx_strand_id
1 'polypeptide(L)' 'MELTAAITHEGDLFVARCLEVDVTSQGDSMDDALANLKEALGLYFEDENEPVELSHPIVSRFQLPA' A
#
# COMPACT_ATOMS: atom_id res chain seq x y z
N MET A 1 5.56 -7.87 11.31
CA MET A 1 5.02 -6.51 11.05
C MET A 1 3.84 -6.63 10.09
N GLU A 2 2.71 -6.09 10.48
CA GLU A 2 1.52 -6.10 9.63
C GLU A 2 1.29 -4.74 9.01
N LEU A 3 1.10 -4.71 7.70
CA LEU A 3 0.86 -3.49 6.96
C LEU A 3 -0.43 -3.64 6.15
N THR A 4 -1.04 -2.52 5.82
CA THR A 4 -2.31 -2.47 5.11
C THR A 4 -2.13 -1.90 3.72
N ALA A 5 -2.67 -2.57 2.71
CA ALA A 5 -2.66 -2.08 1.35
C ALA A 5 -4.09 -1.72 0.91
N ALA A 6 -4.22 -0.55 0.29
CA ALA A 6 -5.43 -0.19 -0.44
C ALA A 6 -5.12 -0.39 -1.92
N ILE A 7 -5.98 -1.11 -2.64
CA ILE A 7 -5.75 -1.41 -4.05
C ILE A 7 -6.86 -0.80 -4.87
N THR A 8 -6.49 -0.06 -5.91
CA THR A 8 -7.43 0.54 -6.85
C THR A 8 -7.14 0.06 -8.26
N HIS A 9 -8.19 -0.02 -9.07
CA HIS A 9 -8.07 -0.37 -10.48
C HIS A 9 -8.08 0.93 -11.27
N GLU A 10 -6.99 1.21 -11.96
CA GLU A 10 -6.82 2.46 -12.71
C GLU A 10 -6.45 2.17 -14.14
N GLY A 11 -7.44 2.28 -15.05
CA GLY A 11 -7.25 1.89 -16.44
C GLY A 11 -6.98 0.40 -16.53
N ASP A 12 -5.87 0.02 -17.15
CA ASP A 12 -5.47 -1.38 -17.29
C ASP A 12 -4.56 -1.86 -16.15
N LEU A 13 -4.29 -0.99 -15.19
CA LEU A 13 -3.36 -1.30 -14.10
C LEU A 13 -4.08 -1.35 -12.76
N PHE A 14 -3.48 -2.08 -11.84
CA PHE A 14 -3.86 -2.04 -10.43
C PHE A 14 -2.79 -1.29 -9.66
N VAL A 15 -3.21 -0.43 -8.73
CA VAL A 15 -2.30 0.35 -7.90
C VAL A 15 -2.49 -0.08 -6.46
N ALA A 16 -1.40 -0.42 -5.79
CA ALA A 16 -1.40 -0.81 -4.39
C ALA A 16 -0.66 0.25 -3.58
N ARG A 17 -1.32 0.78 -2.56
CA ARG A 17 -0.79 1.82 -1.71
C ARG A 17 -0.73 1.33 -0.27
N CYS A 18 0.43 1.46 0.35
CA CYS A 18 0.56 1.18 1.76
C CYS A 18 -0.01 2.35 2.58
N LEU A 19 -0.77 2.03 3.62
CA LEU A 19 -1.42 3.07 4.44
C LEU A 19 -0.55 3.52 5.61
N GLU A 20 0.37 2.68 6.06
CA GLU A 20 1.21 2.98 7.22
C GLU A 20 2.43 3.82 6.86
N VAL A 21 2.95 3.69 5.65
CA VAL A 21 4.04 4.50 5.12
C VAL A 21 3.72 4.87 3.68
N ASP A 22 4.31 5.96 3.20
CA ASP A 22 3.99 6.49 1.88
C ASP A 22 4.76 5.76 0.78
N VAL A 23 4.34 4.54 0.48
CA VAL A 23 4.89 3.72 -0.59
C VAL A 23 3.75 3.19 -1.44
N THR A 24 3.89 3.31 -2.75
CA THR A 24 2.89 2.89 -3.72
C THR A 24 3.57 2.09 -4.83
N SER A 25 2.89 1.08 -5.33
CA SER A 25 3.37 0.30 -6.47
C SER A 25 2.20 -0.07 -7.37
N GLN A 26 2.48 -0.69 -8.50
CA GLN A 26 1.45 -1.04 -9.48
C GLN A 26 1.77 -2.39 -10.12
N GLY A 27 0.78 -2.95 -10.80
CA GLY A 27 0.93 -4.21 -11.52
C GLY A 27 -0.26 -4.45 -12.44
N ASP A 28 -0.16 -5.50 -13.25
CA ASP A 28 -1.20 -5.87 -14.20
C ASP A 28 -2.39 -6.58 -13.55
N SER A 29 -2.23 -7.00 -12.32
CA SER A 29 -3.28 -7.64 -11.52
C SER A 29 -3.17 -7.17 -10.08
N MET A 30 -4.19 -7.47 -9.28
CA MET A 30 -4.14 -7.16 -7.85
C MET A 30 -2.97 -7.88 -7.18
N ASP A 31 -2.77 -9.15 -7.54
CA ASP A 31 -1.67 -9.94 -6.97
C ASP A 31 -0.31 -9.37 -7.35
N ASP A 32 -0.15 -8.94 -8.60
CA ASP A 32 1.10 -8.34 -9.06
C ASP A 32 1.36 -7.00 -8.38
N ALA A 33 0.34 -6.17 -8.26
CA ALA A 33 0.47 -4.88 -7.58
C ALA A 33 0.88 -5.06 -6.13
N LEU A 34 0.27 -6.03 -5.45
CA LEU A 34 0.59 -6.32 -4.05
C LEU A 34 1.99 -6.90 -3.90
N ALA A 35 2.40 -7.81 -4.80
CA ALA A 35 3.74 -8.36 -4.78
C ALA A 35 4.80 -7.29 -4.99
N ASN A 36 4.54 -6.39 -5.95
CA ASN A 36 5.45 -5.27 -6.22
C ASN A 36 5.50 -4.30 -5.04
N LEU A 37 4.37 -4.08 -4.36
CA LEU A 37 4.34 -3.24 -3.16
C LEU A 37 5.17 -3.87 -2.03
N LYS A 38 5.06 -5.16 -1.84
CA LYS A 38 5.85 -5.87 -0.82
C LYS A 38 7.35 -5.73 -1.08
N GLU A 39 7.75 -5.86 -2.34
CA GLU A 39 9.15 -5.68 -2.70
C GLU A 39 9.62 -4.25 -2.44
N ALA A 40 8.82 -3.27 -2.84
CA ALA A 40 9.14 -1.86 -2.62
C ALA A 40 9.24 -1.54 -1.13
N LEU A 41 8.34 -2.09 -0.31
CA LEU A 41 8.36 -1.90 1.13
C LEU A 41 9.60 -2.54 1.76
N GLY A 42 9.99 -3.73 1.28
CA GLY A 42 11.21 -4.38 1.76
C GLY A 42 12.42 -3.50 1.54
N LEU A 43 12.55 -2.90 0.36
CA LEU A 43 13.64 -2.00 0.05
C LEU A 43 13.54 -0.71 0.87
N TYR A 44 12.34 -0.19 1.05
CA TYR A 44 12.12 1.02 1.83
C TYR A 44 12.61 0.86 3.27
N PHE A 45 12.24 -0.22 3.92
CA PHE A 45 12.66 -0.48 5.30
C PHE A 45 14.13 -0.86 5.41
N GLU A 46 14.69 -1.49 4.39
CA GLU A 46 16.10 -1.85 4.36
C GLU A 46 16.99 -0.62 4.31
N ASP A 47 16.56 0.43 3.58
CA ASP A 47 17.34 1.66 3.41
C ASP A 47 17.25 2.61 4.60
N GLU A 48 16.34 2.35 5.55
CA GLU A 48 16.16 3.23 6.70
C GLU A 48 17.16 2.91 7.80
N ASN A 49 17.96 3.90 8.17
CA ASN A 49 18.96 3.78 9.22
C ASN A 49 18.39 4.08 10.61
N GLU A 50 17.19 4.64 10.66
CA GLU A 50 16.52 5.01 11.91
C GLU A 50 15.16 4.31 11.96
N PRO A 51 14.59 4.14 13.16
CA PRO A 51 13.26 3.56 13.28
C PRO A 51 12.24 4.35 12.44
N VAL A 52 11.47 3.65 11.64
CA VAL A 52 10.41 4.26 10.83
C VAL A 52 9.18 4.38 11.70
N GLU A 53 8.62 5.59 11.75
CA GLU A 53 7.38 5.82 12.47
C GLU A 53 6.22 5.45 11.54
N LEU A 54 5.41 4.48 11.99
CA LEU A 54 4.27 4.04 11.21
C LEU A 54 3.01 4.79 11.63
N SER A 55 2.20 5.16 10.64
CA SER A 55 0.83 5.55 10.91
C SER A 55 0.07 4.31 11.36
N HIS A 56 -1.06 4.52 12.04
CA HIS A 56 -1.94 3.44 12.43
C HIS A 56 -3.34 3.77 11.94
N PRO A 57 -3.55 3.69 10.61
CA PRO A 57 -4.84 4.09 10.05
C PRO A 57 -5.94 3.11 10.42
N ILE A 58 -7.12 3.65 10.59
CA ILE A 58 -8.33 2.85 10.74
C ILE A 58 -9.06 2.96 9.42
N VAL A 59 -9.29 1.82 8.75
CA VAL A 59 -9.96 1.79 7.47
C VAL A 59 -11.45 1.54 7.71
N SER A 60 -12.29 2.41 7.18
CA SER A 60 -13.72 2.31 7.37
C SER A 60 -14.46 2.55 6.05
N ARG A 61 -15.52 1.80 5.85
CA ARG A 61 -16.46 2.03 4.77
C ARG A 61 -17.70 2.68 5.33
N PHE A 62 -18.25 3.61 4.60
CA PHE A 62 -19.45 4.30 5.06
C PHE A 62 -20.31 4.65 3.84
N GLN A 63 -21.58 4.96 4.10
CA GLN A 63 -22.53 5.29 3.04
C GLN A 63 -22.80 6.78 3.03
N LEU A 64 -22.84 7.35 1.83
CA LEU A 64 -23.32 8.71 1.66
C LEU A 64 -24.77 8.63 1.17
N PRO A 65 -25.66 9.45 1.73
CA PRO A 65 -27.01 9.57 1.19
C PRO A 65 -26.92 10.12 -0.23
N ALA A 66 -27.61 9.50 -1.18
CA ALA A 66 -27.60 9.94 -2.57
C ALA A 66 -28.72 10.93 -2.84
#